data_4bae5490e564e3bc986fd22b98708025
#
_entry.id   4bae5490e564e3bc986fd22b98708025
#
_cell.length_a   1.000
_cell.length_b   1.000
_cell.length_c   1.000
_cell.angle_alpha   90.00
_cell.angle_beta   90.00
_cell.angle_gamma   90.00
#
_symmetry.space_group_name_H-M   'P 1'
#
loop_
_entity.id
_entity.type
_entity.pdbx_description
1 polymer ?
#
loop_
_entity_poly.entity_id
_entity_poly.type
_entity_poly.pdbx_seq_one_letter_code
_entity_poly.pdbx_strand_id
1 'polypeptide(L)'
;MRNFDGFYKGIDLGGWISQCGKNYNDEHYSTFITEKDIEKIASMGLDHVRMPVDYNVIQTEDGKLIESGMAYIENCVNWCKKHGLNIVIDLHKTCGYIFDDPTYCGFFANEKLQDQFVYLWQEIAKRYGNDEHIAFELLNEITSADFTEPWNKIASRTVKEIRKIAPETKIVIGGIFNSSIYGLTKLDIPWDENIVLTFHCYNPLVFTHQGAGWVDRLDKSYRTTFPATAEKLLADSRKYFGEDFASDFNGITGMIDSSFFVKMFSDAINVAEKLDLPLYCGEYGVIDQADTEGTLNWFRLIHEAFEKHHIARAVWSYKEMDFGITDTHYAPIYDELIKLL
;
A
#
# COMPACT_ATOMS: atom_id res chain seq x y z
N MET A 1 5.14 17.26 11.22
CA MET A 1 5.23 15.93 10.56
C MET A 1 6.62 15.79 9.96
N ARG A 2 7.33 14.69 10.22
CA ARG A 2 8.66 14.39 9.66
C ARG A 2 8.56 13.87 8.24
N ASN A 3 9.66 13.91 7.49
CA ASN A 3 9.76 13.25 6.19
C ASN A 3 10.04 11.75 6.34
N PHE A 4 9.60 10.97 5.39
CA PHE A 4 10.03 9.57 5.21
C PHE A 4 11.27 9.57 4.30
N ASP A 5 12.41 9.96 4.85
CA ASP A 5 13.64 10.20 4.09
C ASP A 5 14.12 8.95 3.36
N GLY A 6 14.34 9.09 2.05
CA GLY A 6 14.70 8.01 1.13
C GLY A 6 13.51 7.22 0.56
N PHE A 7 12.28 7.55 0.96
CA PHE A 7 11.07 6.82 0.56
C PHE A 7 9.95 7.75 0.11
N TYR A 8 10.28 8.78 -0.68
CA TYR A 8 9.32 9.82 -1.03
C TYR A 8 8.46 9.45 -2.23
N LYS A 9 9.05 8.85 -3.28
CA LYS A 9 8.38 8.48 -4.54
C LYS A 9 8.67 7.04 -4.90
N GLY A 10 7.71 6.17 -4.75
CA GLY A 10 7.88 4.74 -4.96
C GLY A 10 6.85 4.10 -5.88
N ILE A 11 7.03 2.81 -6.06
CA ILE A 11 6.16 1.96 -6.86
C ILE A 11 6.04 0.57 -6.25
N ASP A 12 4.84 0.00 -6.33
CA ASP A 12 4.53 -1.34 -5.84
C ASP A 12 4.92 -2.42 -6.85
N LEU A 13 5.55 -3.49 -6.37
CA LEU A 13 5.83 -4.70 -7.14
C LEU A 13 4.70 -5.72 -7.00
N GLY A 14 3.45 -5.28 -7.22
CA GLY A 14 2.27 -6.13 -7.12
C GLY A 14 2.31 -7.31 -8.08
N GLY A 15 1.70 -8.45 -7.70
CA GLY A 15 1.59 -9.65 -8.52
C GLY A 15 2.87 -10.50 -8.61
N TRP A 16 3.97 -10.12 -7.96
CA TRP A 16 5.24 -10.85 -8.03
C TRP A 16 5.31 -12.04 -7.07
N ILE A 17 5.51 -11.77 -5.78
CA ILE A 17 5.53 -12.77 -4.70
C ILE A 17 4.38 -12.56 -3.71
N SER A 18 3.38 -11.83 -4.15
CA SER A 18 2.10 -11.60 -3.53
C SER A 18 1.02 -11.53 -4.59
N GLN A 19 -0.20 -11.95 -4.24
CA GLN A 19 -1.39 -11.90 -5.10
C GLN A 19 -1.19 -12.56 -6.48
N CYS A 20 -0.40 -13.63 -6.55
CA CYS A 20 -0.03 -14.31 -7.80
C CYS A 20 -1.17 -15.15 -8.42
N GLY A 21 -2.38 -15.13 -7.87
CA GLY A 21 -3.51 -15.92 -8.34
C GLY A 21 -3.21 -17.43 -8.31
N LYS A 22 -3.00 -18.04 -9.49
CA LYS A 22 -2.63 -19.44 -9.62
C LYS A 22 -1.12 -19.67 -9.79
N ASN A 23 -0.33 -18.61 -9.80
CA ASN A 23 1.08 -18.62 -10.20
C ASN A 23 2.05 -18.62 -9.01
N TYR A 24 1.67 -19.16 -7.85
CA TYR A 24 2.59 -19.34 -6.73
C TYR A 24 3.60 -20.46 -7.03
N ASN A 25 4.63 -20.12 -7.84
CA ASN A 25 5.65 -21.06 -8.28
C ASN A 25 6.95 -20.32 -8.69
N ASP A 26 8.07 -21.08 -8.69
CA ASP A 26 9.40 -20.54 -8.97
C ASP A 26 9.56 -19.98 -10.39
N GLU A 27 8.84 -20.50 -11.38
CA GLU A 27 8.87 -19.97 -12.75
C GLU A 27 8.37 -18.52 -12.77
N HIS A 28 7.22 -18.28 -12.14
CA HIS A 28 6.65 -16.94 -12.02
C HIS A 28 7.58 -16.02 -11.21
N TYR A 29 8.01 -16.45 -10.03
CA TYR A 29 8.83 -15.60 -9.15
C TYR A 29 10.17 -15.22 -9.78
N SER A 30 10.76 -16.10 -10.59
CA SER A 30 12.05 -15.85 -11.23
C SER A 30 11.97 -15.00 -12.50
N THR A 31 10.76 -14.83 -13.08
CA THR A 31 10.58 -14.18 -14.39
C THR A 31 9.71 -12.93 -14.35
N PHE A 32 8.81 -12.81 -13.38
CA PHE A 32 7.86 -11.70 -13.33
C PHE A 32 8.54 -10.38 -12.98
N ILE A 33 9.31 -10.31 -11.90
CA ILE A 33 10.18 -9.16 -11.58
C ILE A 33 11.63 -9.63 -11.65
N THR A 34 12.44 -8.88 -12.36
CA THR A 34 13.86 -9.14 -12.58
C THR A 34 14.69 -7.89 -12.27
N GLU A 35 16.01 -8.01 -12.24
CA GLU A 35 16.89 -6.86 -12.08
C GLU A 35 16.65 -5.77 -13.14
N LYS A 36 16.28 -6.14 -14.38
CA LYS A 36 15.96 -5.17 -15.45
C LYS A 36 14.73 -4.32 -15.14
N ASP A 37 13.75 -4.90 -14.44
CA ASP A 37 12.57 -4.16 -13.99
C ASP A 37 12.97 -3.12 -12.94
N ILE A 38 13.83 -3.48 -11.99
CA ILE A 38 14.36 -2.56 -10.97
C ILE A 38 15.22 -1.45 -11.60
N GLU A 39 16.07 -1.78 -12.57
CA GLU A 39 16.82 -0.80 -13.38
C GLU A 39 15.88 0.18 -14.08
N LYS A 40 14.80 -0.31 -14.69
CA LYS A 40 13.78 0.52 -15.34
C LYS A 40 13.09 1.43 -14.32
N ILE A 41 12.69 0.92 -13.16
CA ILE A 41 12.07 1.71 -12.08
C ILE A 41 13.01 2.83 -11.62
N ALA A 42 14.30 2.55 -11.42
CA ALA A 42 15.28 3.58 -11.08
C ALA A 42 15.37 4.67 -12.16
N SER A 43 15.27 4.29 -13.45
CA SER A 43 15.29 5.24 -14.58
C SER A 43 14.06 6.16 -14.63
N MET A 44 12.96 5.83 -13.93
CA MET A 44 11.77 6.68 -13.80
C MET A 44 11.99 7.85 -12.81
N GLY A 45 13.12 7.87 -12.07
CA GLY A 45 13.39 8.88 -11.04
C GLY A 45 12.70 8.64 -9.71
N LEU A 46 12.25 7.40 -9.49
CA LEU A 46 11.71 6.94 -8.21
C LEU A 46 12.85 6.64 -7.23
N ASP A 47 12.58 6.68 -5.94
CA ASP A 47 13.58 6.48 -4.89
C ASP A 47 13.41 5.15 -4.12
N HIS A 48 12.26 4.49 -4.25
CA HIS A 48 12.05 3.19 -3.60
C HIS A 48 11.04 2.31 -4.35
N VAL A 49 11.05 1.03 -3.97
CA VAL A 49 9.98 0.09 -4.29
C VAL A 49 9.27 -0.35 -3.01
N ARG A 50 7.96 -0.55 -3.05
CA ARG A 50 7.22 -1.32 -2.05
C ARG A 50 7.05 -2.73 -2.60
N MET A 51 7.47 -3.73 -1.82
CA MET A 51 7.48 -5.13 -2.23
C MET A 51 6.48 -5.92 -1.40
N PRO A 52 5.26 -6.14 -1.93
CA PRO A 52 4.29 -7.04 -1.33
C PRO A 52 4.79 -8.48 -1.30
N VAL A 53 4.70 -9.13 -0.14
CA VAL A 53 5.13 -10.51 0.10
C VAL A 53 4.01 -11.28 0.79
N ASP A 54 3.55 -12.36 0.19
CA ASP A 54 2.61 -13.27 0.85
C ASP A 54 3.37 -14.29 1.71
N TYR A 55 2.89 -14.54 2.94
CA TYR A 55 3.57 -15.40 3.90
C TYR A 55 3.90 -16.78 3.34
N ASN A 56 3.02 -17.37 2.55
CA ASN A 56 3.19 -18.72 2.00
C ASN A 56 4.35 -18.86 1.01
N VAL A 57 4.94 -17.76 0.56
CA VAL A 57 6.19 -17.76 -0.22
C VAL A 57 7.41 -17.91 0.71
N ILE A 58 7.37 -17.32 1.90
CA ILE A 58 8.52 -17.20 2.80
C ILE A 58 8.39 -17.98 4.12
N GLN A 59 7.19 -18.48 4.43
CA GLN A 59 6.91 -19.22 5.65
C GLN A 59 5.87 -20.31 5.39
N THR A 60 6.06 -21.48 5.98
CA THR A 60 5.09 -22.57 5.96
C THR A 60 3.95 -22.33 6.96
N GLU A 61 2.83 -23.07 6.84
CA GLU A 61 1.71 -22.96 7.79
C GLU A 61 2.08 -23.34 9.24
N ASP A 62 3.12 -24.16 9.44
CA ASP A 62 3.65 -24.48 10.78
C ASP A 62 4.71 -23.49 11.27
N GLY A 63 4.92 -22.39 10.53
CA GLY A 63 5.76 -21.25 10.93
C GLY A 63 7.24 -21.37 10.60
N LYS A 64 7.68 -22.38 9.82
CA LYS A 64 9.08 -22.51 9.39
C LYS A 64 9.38 -21.62 8.22
N LEU A 65 10.59 -21.04 8.18
CA LEU A 65 11.01 -20.25 7.02
C LEU A 65 11.21 -21.11 5.78
N ILE A 66 10.86 -20.54 4.64
CA ILE A 66 11.12 -21.07 3.31
C ILE A 66 12.30 -20.28 2.73
N GLU A 67 13.51 -20.81 2.85
CA GLU A 67 14.73 -20.11 2.45
C GLU A 67 14.78 -19.79 0.95
N SER A 68 14.20 -20.63 0.09
CA SER A 68 14.06 -20.33 -1.35
C SER A 68 13.18 -19.10 -1.60
N GLY A 69 12.14 -18.92 -0.79
CA GLY A 69 11.29 -17.72 -0.84
C GLY A 69 12.00 -16.47 -0.32
N MET A 70 12.72 -16.60 0.80
CA MET A 70 13.53 -15.52 1.34
C MET A 70 14.60 -15.03 0.35
N ALA A 71 15.10 -15.92 -0.53
CA ALA A 71 16.05 -15.56 -1.58
C ALA A 71 15.48 -14.56 -2.60
N TYR A 72 14.17 -14.54 -2.85
CA TYR A 72 13.56 -13.52 -3.72
C TYR A 72 13.58 -12.13 -3.07
N ILE A 73 13.36 -12.04 -1.75
CA ILE A 73 13.53 -10.79 -1.01
C ILE A 73 14.99 -10.32 -1.10
N GLU A 74 15.94 -11.21 -0.85
CA GLU A 74 17.37 -10.90 -0.92
C GLU A 74 17.80 -10.43 -2.31
N ASN A 75 17.30 -11.06 -3.37
CA ASN A 75 17.54 -10.62 -4.75
C ASN A 75 17.03 -9.20 -4.97
N CYS A 76 15.78 -8.90 -4.57
CA CYS A 76 15.23 -7.56 -4.70
C CYS A 76 16.04 -6.53 -3.93
N VAL A 77 16.42 -6.81 -2.70
CA VAL A 77 17.28 -5.94 -1.88
C VAL A 77 18.62 -5.66 -2.60
N ASN A 78 19.24 -6.68 -3.15
CA ASN A 78 20.51 -6.54 -3.87
C ASN A 78 20.35 -5.73 -5.17
N TRP A 79 19.28 -5.94 -5.92
CA TRP A 79 18.99 -5.17 -7.13
C TRP A 79 18.69 -3.71 -6.80
N CYS A 80 17.88 -3.45 -5.78
CA CYS A 80 17.58 -2.08 -5.33
C CYS A 80 18.85 -1.34 -4.92
N LYS A 81 19.70 -1.95 -4.09
CA LYS A 81 21.01 -1.37 -3.71
C LYS A 81 21.88 -1.05 -4.91
N LYS A 82 21.96 -1.97 -5.88
CA LYS A 82 22.76 -1.79 -7.09
C LYS A 82 22.29 -0.60 -7.93
N HIS A 83 20.98 -0.36 -7.97
CA HIS A 83 20.36 0.70 -8.77
C HIS A 83 19.99 1.96 -7.97
N GLY A 84 20.39 2.04 -6.68
CA GLY A 84 20.21 3.23 -5.83
C GLY A 84 18.77 3.46 -5.37
N LEU A 85 17.99 2.38 -5.25
CA LEU A 85 16.63 2.40 -4.70
C LEU A 85 16.59 1.87 -3.27
N ASN A 86 15.69 2.42 -2.48
CA ASN A 86 15.30 1.87 -1.19
C ASN A 86 14.16 0.85 -1.35
N ILE A 87 13.80 0.13 -0.28
CA ILE A 87 12.77 -0.89 -0.34
C ILE A 87 11.91 -0.89 0.93
N VAL A 88 10.59 -0.91 0.76
CA VAL A 88 9.63 -1.24 1.81
C VAL A 88 9.25 -2.72 1.63
N ILE A 89 9.61 -3.56 2.58
CA ILE A 89 9.18 -4.97 2.63
C ILE A 89 7.81 -4.99 3.31
N ASP A 90 6.76 -5.29 2.56
CA ASP A 90 5.38 -5.37 3.03
C ASP A 90 4.95 -6.82 3.17
N LEU A 91 4.59 -7.24 4.39
CA LEU A 91 3.91 -8.52 4.57
C LEU A 91 2.43 -8.36 4.17
N HIS A 92 2.12 -8.76 2.93
CA HIS A 92 0.84 -8.47 2.31
C HIS A 92 -0.29 -9.38 2.82
N LYS A 93 0.06 -10.64 3.15
CA LYS A 93 -0.82 -11.64 3.79
C LYS A 93 -0.04 -12.38 4.86
N THR A 94 -0.72 -12.83 5.91
CA THR A 94 -0.11 -13.66 6.95
C THR A 94 -0.91 -14.94 7.19
N CYS A 95 -0.29 -15.95 7.78
CA CYS A 95 -0.98 -17.19 8.10
C CYS A 95 -2.20 -16.90 8.99
N GLY A 96 -3.39 -17.29 8.52
CA GLY A 96 -4.66 -17.02 9.19
C GLY A 96 -5.29 -15.67 8.88
N TYR A 97 -4.70 -14.84 8.00
CA TYR A 97 -5.33 -13.60 7.54
C TYR A 97 -4.99 -13.29 6.08
N ILE A 98 -6.04 -13.15 5.28
CA ILE A 98 -6.00 -12.74 3.88
C ILE A 98 -7.01 -11.60 3.71
N PHE A 99 -6.54 -10.41 3.37
CA PHE A 99 -7.38 -9.20 3.37
C PHE A 99 -8.52 -9.23 2.33
N ASP A 100 -8.35 -9.99 1.24
CA ASP A 100 -9.33 -10.19 0.16
C ASP A 100 -10.21 -11.45 0.35
N ASP A 101 -10.04 -12.19 1.45
CA ASP A 101 -10.89 -13.32 1.84
C ASP A 101 -11.45 -13.14 3.27
N PRO A 102 -12.70 -12.67 3.42
CA PRO A 102 -13.29 -12.42 4.74
C PRO A 102 -13.49 -13.69 5.57
N THR A 103 -13.37 -14.87 4.97
CA THR A 103 -13.48 -16.16 5.68
C THR A 103 -12.16 -16.59 6.33
N TYR A 104 -11.03 -15.97 5.92
CA TYR A 104 -9.68 -16.28 6.38
C TYR A 104 -9.15 -15.21 7.35
N CYS A 105 -9.75 -15.12 8.54
CA CYS A 105 -9.46 -14.07 9.52
C CYS A 105 -9.14 -14.60 10.93
N GLY A 106 -8.75 -15.87 11.06
CA GLY A 106 -8.45 -16.52 12.35
C GLY A 106 -7.20 -15.97 13.07
N PHE A 107 -6.33 -15.25 12.39
CA PHE A 107 -5.10 -14.66 12.91
C PHE A 107 -5.32 -13.80 14.17
N PHE A 108 -6.34 -12.93 14.15
CA PHE A 108 -6.60 -11.98 15.23
C PHE A 108 -7.07 -12.62 16.54
N ALA A 109 -7.55 -13.87 16.49
CA ALA A 109 -8.01 -14.63 17.66
C ALA A 109 -7.10 -15.82 18.03
N ASN A 110 -5.99 -16.04 17.33
CA ASN A 110 -5.12 -17.21 17.50
C ASN A 110 -3.68 -16.83 17.87
N GLU A 111 -3.32 -16.98 19.14
CA GLU A 111 -2.01 -16.63 19.67
C GLU A 111 -0.87 -17.36 18.96
N LYS A 112 -1.06 -18.63 18.54
CA LYS A 112 -0.03 -19.37 17.81
C LYS A 112 0.29 -18.73 16.47
N LEU A 113 -0.72 -18.26 15.74
CA LEU A 113 -0.51 -17.56 14.45
C LEU A 113 0.17 -16.20 14.67
N GLN A 114 -0.20 -15.51 15.76
CA GLN A 114 0.46 -14.26 16.14
C GLN A 114 1.94 -14.49 16.55
N ASP A 115 2.26 -15.60 17.22
CA ASP A 115 3.63 -15.99 17.53
C ASP A 115 4.44 -16.25 16.25
N GLN A 116 3.85 -16.92 15.27
CA GLN A 116 4.47 -17.15 13.95
C GLN A 116 4.73 -15.84 13.20
N PHE A 117 3.79 -14.90 13.25
CA PHE A 117 3.94 -13.57 12.66
C PHE A 117 5.09 -12.79 13.31
N VAL A 118 5.13 -12.75 14.63
CA VAL A 118 6.22 -12.07 15.36
C VAL A 118 7.56 -12.73 15.07
N TYR A 119 7.62 -14.06 15.05
CA TYR A 119 8.82 -14.80 14.70
C TYR A 119 9.32 -14.47 13.28
N LEU A 120 8.40 -14.42 12.30
CA LEU A 120 8.76 -14.06 10.93
C LEU A 120 9.39 -12.66 10.87
N TRP A 121 8.81 -11.68 11.55
CA TRP A 121 9.37 -10.34 11.62
C TRP A 121 10.71 -10.26 12.36
N GLN A 122 10.91 -11.09 13.38
CA GLN A 122 12.24 -11.21 14.01
C GLN A 122 13.28 -11.75 13.03
N GLU A 123 12.95 -12.72 12.21
CA GLU A 123 13.88 -13.28 11.22
C GLU A 123 14.17 -12.29 10.07
N ILE A 124 13.18 -11.55 9.61
CA ILE A 124 13.35 -10.45 8.65
C ILE A 124 14.23 -9.35 9.27
N ALA A 125 13.97 -8.95 10.51
CA ALA A 125 14.76 -7.94 11.21
C ALA A 125 16.23 -8.35 11.42
N LYS A 126 16.52 -9.62 11.71
CA LYS A 126 17.89 -10.13 11.80
C LYS A 126 18.65 -10.02 10.48
N ARG A 127 17.97 -10.17 9.35
CA ARG A 127 18.58 -10.14 8.01
C ARG A 127 18.76 -8.72 7.50
N TYR A 128 17.77 -7.86 7.72
CA TYR A 128 17.66 -6.58 7.01
C TYR A 128 17.55 -5.36 7.92
N GLY A 129 17.29 -5.52 9.22
CA GLY A 129 16.91 -4.42 10.11
C GLY A 129 18.01 -3.40 10.44
N ASN A 130 19.26 -3.67 10.10
CA ASN A 130 20.37 -2.72 10.27
C ASN A 130 20.70 -1.96 8.98
N ASP A 131 19.87 -2.06 7.96
CA ASP A 131 20.04 -1.41 6.69
C ASP A 131 19.09 -0.22 6.59
N GLU A 132 19.62 1.00 6.54
CA GLU A 132 18.83 2.25 6.47
C GLU A 132 18.02 2.40 5.17
N HIS A 133 18.38 1.61 4.14
CA HIS A 133 17.67 1.56 2.85
C HIS A 133 16.43 0.66 2.87
N ILE A 134 16.16 -0.01 4.01
CA ILE A 134 15.05 -0.96 4.13
C ILE A 134 14.09 -0.51 5.23
N ALA A 135 12.80 -0.48 4.90
CA ALA A 135 11.71 -0.30 5.84
C ALA A 135 10.81 -1.56 5.87
N PHE A 136 10.14 -1.79 6.98
CA PHE A 136 9.24 -2.94 7.19
C PHE A 136 7.81 -2.48 7.34
N GLU A 137 6.91 -2.93 6.48
CA GLU A 137 5.48 -2.73 6.63
C GLU A 137 4.86 -3.99 7.24
N LEU A 138 4.37 -3.87 8.49
CA LEU A 138 4.05 -5.02 9.32
C LEU A 138 2.97 -5.91 8.73
N LEU A 139 1.89 -5.35 8.22
CA LEU A 139 0.83 -6.08 7.53
C LEU A 139 0.04 -5.11 6.66
N ASN A 140 -0.23 -5.53 5.44
CA ASN A 140 -1.12 -4.84 4.52
C ASN A 140 -2.53 -4.71 5.15
N GLU A 141 -3.41 -4.09 4.51
CA GLU A 141 -4.82 -3.79 4.76
C GLU A 141 -5.54 -4.63 5.82
N ILE A 142 -5.85 -4.05 6.98
CA ILE A 142 -6.72 -4.64 7.99
C ILE A 142 -8.17 -4.25 7.68
N THR A 143 -9.04 -5.23 7.41
CA THR A 143 -10.34 -4.96 6.80
C THR A 143 -11.46 -4.54 7.76
N SER A 144 -11.48 -5.06 9.00
CA SER A 144 -12.61 -4.90 9.92
C SER A 144 -12.29 -4.05 11.15
N ALA A 145 -13.27 -3.29 11.61
CA ALA A 145 -13.23 -2.60 12.91
C ALA A 145 -13.05 -3.54 14.10
N ASP A 146 -13.54 -4.77 14.00
CA ASP A 146 -13.40 -5.79 15.05
C ASP A 146 -11.94 -6.17 15.32
N PHE A 147 -11.08 -5.91 14.37
CA PHE A 147 -9.64 -6.18 14.48
C PHE A 147 -8.82 -5.02 15.07
N THR A 148 -9.45 -3.89 15.42
CA THR A 148 -8.75 -2.71 15.96
C THR A 148 -7.91 -3.03 17.19
N GLU A 149 -8.54 -3.55 18.25
CA GLU A 149 -7.82 -3.90 19.49
C GLU A 149 -6.83 -5.06 19.31
N PRO A 150 -7.22 -6.19 18.66
CA PRO A 150 -6.26 -7.24 18.35
C PRO A 150 -5.05 -6.73 17.57
N TRP A 151 -5.25 -5.92 16.52
CA TRP A 151 -4.17 -5.37 15.70
C TRP A 151 -3.24 -4.47 16.52
N ASN A 152 -3.76 -3.54 17.30
CA ASN A 152 -2.94 -2.69 18.16
C ASN A 152 -2.06 -3.51 19.13
N LYS A 153 -2.57 -4.60 19.70
CA LYS A 153 -1.80 -5.51 20.56
C LYS A 153 -0.71 -6.25 19.79
N ILE A 154 -1.05 -6.82 18.62
CA ILE A 154 -0.12 -7.59 17.78
C ILE A 154 0.97 -6.66 17.23
N ALA A 155 0.62 -5.52 16.66
CA ALA A 155 1.56 -4.54 16.14
C ALA A 155 2.50 -4.03 17.24
N SER A 156 1.96 -3.67 18.41
CA SER A 156 2.76 -3.25 19.58
C SER A 156 3.76 -4.31 20.02
N ARG A 157 3.34 -5.57 20.06
CA ARG A 157 4.22 -6.70 20.37
C ARG A 157 5.31 -6.85 19.32
N THR A 158 4.94 -6.80 18.05
CA THR A 158 5.87 -6.97 16.92
C THR A 158 6.90 -5.86 16.88
N VAL A 159 6.49 -4.59 17.03
CA VAL A 159 7.41 -3.44 17.13
C VAL A 159 8.41 -3.67 18.27
N LYS A 160 7.97 -4.04 19.46
CA LYS A 160 8.86 -4.28 20.60
C LYS A 160 9.89 -5.38 20.33
N GLU A 161 9.48 -6.45 19.64
CA GLU A 161 10.40 -7.54 19.31
C GLU A 161 11.40 -7.15 18.21
N ILE A 162 10.97 -6.41 17.18
CA ILE A 162 11.86 -5.86 16.15
C ILE A 162 12.87 -4.90 16.79
N ARG A 163 12.44 -3.99 17.68
CA ARG A 163 13.33 -3.01 18.34
C ARG A 163 14.47 -3.65 19.17
N LYS A 164 14.30 -4.88 19.68
CA LYS A 164 15.38 -5.64 20.34
C LYS A 164 16.49 -6.06 19.38
N ILE A 165 16.19 -6.18 18.10
CA ILE A 165 17.09 -6.68 17.04
C ILE A 165 17.62 -5.52 16.20
N ALA A 166 16.74 -4.62 15.81
CA ALA A 166 16.96 -3.51 14.90
C ALA A 166 16.29 -2.25 15.45
N PRO A 167 16.93 -1.54 16.41
CA PRO A 167 16.34 -0.40 17.10
C PRO A 167 16.01 0.78 16.17
N GLU A 168 16.80 0.99 15.11
CA GLU A 168 16.67 2.16 14.23
C GLU A 168 15.88 1.88 12.93
N THR A 169 15.40 0.65 12.73
CA THR A 169 14.66 0.28 11.51
C THR A 169 13.36 1.08 11.39
N LYS A 170 13.05 1.55 10.18
CA LYS A 170 11.78 2.19 9.87
C LYS A 170 10.68 1.13 9.82
N ILE A 171 9.61 1.32 10.58
CA ILE A 171 8.46 0.40 10.64
C ILE A 171 7.20 1.14 10.18
N VAL A 172 6.62 0.67 9.09
CA VAL A 172 5.41 1.22 8.46
C VAL A 172 4.19 0.48 9.02
N ILE A 173 3.18 1.23 9.48
CA ILE A 173 2.00 0.65 10.12
C ILE A 173 0.74 1.34 9.62
N GLY A 174 -0.17 0.56 9.05
CA GLY A 174 -1.51 0.96 8.64
C GLY A 174 -2.57 0.59 9.67
N GLY A 175 -3.72 1.25 9.55
CA GLY A 175 -4.89 1.00 10.39
C GLY A 175 -5.92 0.08 9.73
N ILE A 176 -7.11 0.02 10.35
CA ILE A 176 -8.26 -0.76 9.87
C ILE A 176 -8.92 -0.16 8.62
N PHE A 177 -9.93 -0.86 8.09
CA PHE A 177 -10.68 -0.51 6.88
C PHE A 177 -9.77 -0.30 5.67
N ASN A 178 -8.98 -1.34 5.36
CA ASN A 178 -8.07 -1.36 4.21
C ASN A 178 -7.09 -0.18 4.24
N SER A 179 -6.38 -0.04 5.35
CA SER A 179 -5.43 1.07 5.57
C SER A 179 -6.05 2.45 5.32
N SER A 180 -7.34 2.62 5.69
CA SER A 180 -8.01 3.90 5.50
C SER A 180 -7.44 5.01 6.40
N ILE A 181 -7.64 6.26 5.99
CA ILE A 181 -7.30 7.45 6.79
C ILE A 181 -7.99 7.40 8.16
N TYR A 182 -9.26 6.99 8.21
CA TYR A 182 -9.97 6.79 9.48
C TYR A 182 -9.30 5.74 10.34
N GLY A 183 -8.80 4.65 9.74
CA GLY A 183 -8.10 3.58 10.44
C GLY A 183 -6.86 4.05 11.19
N LEU A 184 -6.12 5.03 10.64
CA LEU A 184 -4.97 5.64 11.32
C LEU A 184 -5.35 6.27 12.66
N THR A 185 -6.54 6.87 12.77
CA THR A 185 -7.02 7.50 14.01
C THR A 185 -7.30 6.49 15.13
N LYS A 186 -7.31 5.19 14.82
CA LYS A 186 -7.59 4.08 15.74
C LYS A 186 -6.34 3.33 16.18
N LEU A 187 -5.18 3.69 15.65
CA LEU A 187 -3.92 3.09 16.06
C LEU A 187 -3.54 3.56 17.47
N ASP A 188 -3.15 2.61 18.30
CA ASP A 188 -2.63 2.83 19.67
C ASP A 188 -1.46 1.86 19.90
N ILE A 189 -0.29 2.23 19.42
CA ILE A 189 0.94 1.44 19.49
C ILE A 189 2.04 2.26 20.19
N PRO A 190 3.15 1.64 20.60
CA PRO A 190 4.33 2.38 21.07
C PRO A 190 4.91 3.20 19.93
N TRP A 191 4.73 4.52 20.01
CA TRP A 191 5.27 5.46 19.04
C TRP A 191 6.74 5.74 19.35
N ASP A 192 7.57 5.63 18.34
CA ASP A 192 8.95 6.13 18.34
C ASP A 192 9.24 6.84 17.03
N GLU A 193 10.38 7.49 16.92
CA GLU A 193 10.76 8.34 15.78
C GLU A 193 10.97 7.59 14.46
N ASN A 194 11.05 6.26 14.51
CA ASN A 194 11.23 5.38 13.35
C ASN A 194 9.93 4.63 12.97
N ILE A 195 8.78 5.02 13.52
CA ILE A 195 7.47 4.58 13.04
C ILE A 195 7.01 5.50 11.90
N VAL A 196 6.44 4.90 10.87
CA VAL A 196 5.84 5.58 9.71
C VAL A 196 4.37 5.20 9.65
N LEU A 197 3.49 6.19 9.56
CA LEU A 197 2.06 5.95 9.38
C LEU A 197 1.76 5.72 7.91
N THR A 198 1.02 4.65 7.56
CA THR A 198 0.60 4.42 6.18
C THR A 198 -0.91 4.41 6.03
N PHE A 199 -1.38 4.91 4.89
CA PHE A 199 -2.75 4.78 4.41
C PHE A 199 -2.76 4.45 2.92
N HIS A 200 -3.89 3.92 2.43
CA HIS A 200 -4.14 3.70 1.00
C HIS A 200 -5.20 4.67 0.50
N CYS A 201 -5.10 5.14 -0.73
CA CYS A 201 -6.04 6.09 -1.31
C CYS A 201 -6.38 5.75 -2.76
N TYR A 202 -7.57 5.23 -2.93
CA TYR A 202 -8.19 4.99 -4.25
C TYR A 202 -9.44 5.83 -4.50
N ASN A 203 -9.72 6.82 -3.63
CA ASN A 203 -10.94 7.63 -3.73
C ASN A 203 -10.90 8.60 -4.93
N PRO A 204 -12.01 8.77 -5.63
CA PRO A 204 -13.32 8.11 -5.43
C PRO A 204 -13.36 6.73 -6.13
N LEU A 205 -13.71 5.69 -5.40
CA LEU A 205 -13.72 4.30 -5.92
C LEU A 205 -14.57 4.11 -7.16
N VAL A 206 -15.66 4.89 -7.32
CA VAL A 206 -16.49 4.87 -8.53
C VAL A 206 -15.72 5.22 -9.80
N PHE A 207 -14.59 5.95 -9.68
CA PHE A 207 -13.71 6.24 -10.80
C PHE A 207 -12.54 5.24 -10.87
N THR A 208 -11.81 5.10 -9.79
CA THR A 208 -10.55 4.32 -9.76
C THR A 208 -10.73 2.82 -9.88
N HIS A 209 -11.94 2.30 -9.57
CA HIS A 209 -12.28 0.88 -9.64
C HIS A 209 -13.42 0.58 -10.64
N GLN A 210 -13.73 1.52 -11.52
CA GLN A 210 -14.78 1.28 -12.53
C GLN A 210 -14.44 0.08 -13.41
N GLY A 211 -15.42 -0.82 -13.59
CA GLY A 211 -15.23 -2.04 -14.37
C GLY A 211 -14.46 -3.17 -13.66
N ALA A 212 -13.96 -2.95 -12.45
CA ALA A 212 -13.22 -3.96 -11.67
C ALA A 212 -14.05 -5.24 -11.47
N GLY A 213 -13.48 -6.38 -11.88
CA GLY A 213 -14.16 -7.68 -11.82
C GLY A 213 -14.50 -8.15 -10.41
N TRP A 214 -13.70 -7.76 -9.43
CA TRP A 214 -13.79 -8.15 -8.01
C TRP A 214 -14.61 -7.22 -7.14
N VAL A 215 -15.01 -6.05 -7.62
CA VAL A 215 -15.87 -5.11 -6.87
C VAL A 215 -17.34 -5.43 -7.12
N ASP A 216 -17.94 -6.31 -6.32
CA ASP A 216 -19.30 -6.80 -6.55
C ASP A 216 -20.39 -5.73 -6.50
N ARG A 217 -20.17 -4.67 -5.72
CA ARG A 217 -21.14 -3.56 -5.56
C ARG A 217 -21.22 -2.65 -6.77
N LEU A 218 -20.15 -2.57 -7.57
CA LEU A 218 -20.09 -1.67 -8.73
C LEU A 218 -20.52 -2.42 -9.99
N ASP A 219 -21.46 -1.84 -10.75
CA ASP A 219 -21.86 -2.36 -12.05
C ASP A 219 -20.66 -2.42 -12.98
N LYS A 220 -20.34 -3.60 -13.52
CA LYS A 220 -19.18 -3.83 -14.38
C LYS A 220 -19.20 -3.00 -15.67
N SER A 221 -20.37 -2.55 -16.10
CA SER A 221 -20.56 -1.66 -17.26
C SER A 221 -20.51 -0.18 -16.90
N TYR A 222 -20.53 0.16 -15.60
CA TYR A 222 -20.47 1.56 -15.16
C TYR A 222 -19.15 2.20 -15.57
N ARG A 223 -19.26 3.40 -16.15
CA ARG A 223 -18.10 4.25 -16.50
C ARG A 223 -18.40 5.70 -16.11
N THR A 224 -17.38 6.38 -15.64
CA THR A 224 -17.40 7.81 -15.34
C THR A 224 -16.05 8.44 -15.72
N THR A 225 -16.05 9.73 -15.95
CA THR A 225 -14.85 10.52 -16.23
C THR A 225 -14.34 11.22 -14.97
N PHE A 226 -13.10 11.69 -14.98
CA PHE A 226 -12.52 12.48 -13.90
C PHE A 226 -11.67 13.64 -14.49
N PRO A 227 -11.74 14.88 -13.94
CA PRO A 227 -12.60 15.27 -12.84
C PRO A 227 -14.07 15.31 -13.24
N ALA A 228 -14.95 15.16 -12.27
CA ALA A 228 -16.40 15.33 -12.41
C ALA A 228 -16.92 16.22 -11.27
N THR A 229 -18.20 16.59 -11.29
CA THR A 229 -18.75 17.37 -10.19
C THR A 229 -18.87 16.53 -8.92
N ALA A 230 -18.63 17.15 -7.76
CA ALA A 230 -18.77 16.52 -6.45
C ALA A 230 -20.16 15.90 -6.27
N GLU A 231 -21.22 16.59 -6.76
CA GLU A 231 -22.61 16.12 -6.68
C GLU A 231 -22.80 14.80 -7.44
N LYS A 232 -22.18 14.66 -8.62
CA LYS A 232 -22.24 13.43 -9.41
C LYS A 232 -21.52 12.30 -8.73
N LEU A 233 -20.27 12.53 -8.32
CA LEU A 233 -19.44 11.50 -7.66
C LEU A 233 -20.03 11.08 -6.32
N LEU A 234 -20.59 12.02 -5.55
CA LEU A 234 -21.33 11.73 -4.32
C LEU A 234 -22.55 10.84 -4.58
N ALA A 235 -23.35 11.16 -5.59
CA ALA A 235 -24.54 10.37 -5.92
C ALA A 235 -24.16 8.95 -6.36
N ASP A 236 -23.13 8.82 -7.18
CA ASP A 236 -22.60 7.53 -7.65
C ASP A 236 -21.98 6.72 -6.51
N SER A 237 -21.16 7.35 -5.66
CA SER A 237 -20.54 6.70 -4.48
C SER A 237 -21.62 6.20 -3.51
N ARG A 238 -22.65 7.02 -3.24
CA ARG A 238 -23.79 6.62 -2.41
C ARG A 238 -24.54 5.44 -2.99
N LYS A 239 -24.78 5.46 -4.29
CA LYS A 239 -25.51 4.39 -5.01
C LYS A 239 -24.80 3.04 -4.91
N TYR A 240 -23.49 3.02 -5.10
CA TYR A 240 -22.74 1.77 -5.24
C TYR A 240 -22.08 1.33 -3.93
N PHE A 241 -21.58 2.26 -3.12
CA PHE A 241 -20.78 1.96 -1.92
C PHE A 241 -21.43 2.37 -0.59
N GLY A 242 -22.49 3.21 -0.63
CA GLY A 242 -23.21 3.65 0.57
C GLY A 242 -22.70 4.97 1.15
N GLU A 243 -23.27 5.35 2.33
CA GLU A 243 -23.05 6.67 2.95
C GLU A 243 -21.60 6.88 3.42
N ASP A 244 -20.90 5.83 3.81
CA ASP A 244 -19.52 5.94 4.30
C ASP A 244 -18.62 6.55 3.21
N PHE A 245 -18.70 6.04 1.96
CA PHE A 245 -17.95 6.57 0.82
C PHE A 245 -18.53 7.87 0.26
N ALA A 246 -19.82 8.12 0.46
CA ALA A 246 -20.44 9.39 0.09
C ALA A 246 -19.96 10.52 1.01
N SER A 247 -19.59 10.22 2.26
CA SER A 247 -19.10 11.21 3.23
C SER A 247 -17.81 11.91 2.82
N ASP A 248 -17.01 11.32 1.94
CA ASP A 248 -15.79 11.92 1.36
C ASP A 248 -16.07 13.25 0.66
N PHE A 249 -17.30 13.42 0.14
CA PHE A 249 -17.73 14.62 -0.58
C PHE A 249 -18.39 15.66 0.30
N ASN A 250 -18.54 15.45 1.61
CA ASN A 250 -19.21 16.38 2.50
C ASN A 250 -18.61 17.79 2.45
N GLY A 251 -19.45 18.78 2.11
CA GLY A 251 -19.04 20.20 2.00
C GLY A 251 -18.15 20.50 0.79
N ILE A 252 -18.10 19.63 -0.21
CA ILE A 252 -17.47 19.86 -1.52
C ILE A 252 -18.59 20.05 -2.54
N THR A 253 -18.47 21.06 -3.41
CA THR A 253 -19.45 21.40 -4.44
C THR A 253 -18.75 21.77 -5.75
N GLY A 254 -19.41 21.53 -6.88
CA GLY A 254 -18.87 21.87 -8.19
C GLY A 254 -17.81 20.86 -8.67
N MET A 255 -16.97 21.30 -9.59
CA MET A 255 -15.94 20.44 -10.17
C MET A 255 -14.88 20.08 -9.14
N ILE A 256 -14.53 18.79 -9.03
CA ILE A 256 -13.45 18.31 -8.14
C ILE A 256 -12.11 18.90 -8.58
N ASP A 257 -11.35 19.38 -7.60
CA ASP A 257 -9.97 19.83 -7.72
C ASP A 257 -9.10 19.20 -6.61
N SER A 258 -7.83 19.59 -6.50
CA SER A 258 -6.88 19.04 -5.51
C SER A 258 -7.31 19.27 -4.06
N SER A 259 -8.19 20.23 -3.78
CA SER A 259 -8.72 20.46 -2.42
C SER A 259 -9.52 19.26 -1.88
N PHE A 260 -10.08 18.45 -2.77
CA PHE A 260 -10.73 17.18 -2.42
C PHE A 260 -9.76 16.25 -1.68
N PHE A 261 -8.58 16.00 -2.25
CA PHE A 261 -7.56 15.15 -1.62
C PHE A 261 -6.95 15.80 -0.38
N VAL A 262 -6.67 17.11 -0.41
CA VAL A 262 -6.17 17.84 0.77
C VAL A 262 -7.13 17.71 1.95
N LYS A 263 -8.42 17.85 1.71
CA LYS A 263 -9.45 17.68 2.74
C LYS A 263 -9.52 16.23 3.22
N MET A 264 -9.48 15.27 2.31
CA MET A 264 -9.50 13.85 2.64
C MET A 264 -8.32 13.45 3.52
N PHE A 265 -7.12 13.95 3.23
CA PHE A 265 -5.90 13.64 3.97
C PHE A 265 -5.79 14.37 5.32
N SER A 266 -6.67 15.33 5.61
CA SER A 266 -6.55 16.20 6.80
C SER A 266 -6.43 15.43 8.11
N ASP A 267 -7.21 14.37 8.31
CA ASP A 267 -7.15 13.59 9.56
C ASP A 267 -5.86 12.79 9.67
N ALA A 268 -5.36 12.20 8.58
CA ALA A 268 -4.06 11.52 8.57
C ALA A 268 -2.91 12.50 8.86
N ILE A 269 -2.94 13.68 8.22
CA ILE A 269 -1.97 14.75 8.45
C ILE A 269 -2.00 15.20 9.92
N ASN A 270 -3.18 15.44 10.49
CA ASN A 270 -3.32 15.83 11.88
C ASN A 270 -2.75 14.78 12.85
N VAL A 271 -2.96 13.49 12.58
CA VAL A 271 -2.37 12.41 13.40
C VAL A 271 -0.85 12.41 13.28
N ALA A 272 -0.33 12.48 12.05
CA ALA A 272 1.11 12.47 11.79
C ALA A 272 1.81 13.70 12.41
N GLU A 273 1.23 14.90 12.29
CA GLU A 273 1.75 16.12 12.90
C GLU A 273 1.74 16.05 14.42
N LYS A 274 0.64 15.58 15.02
CA LYS A 274 0.50 15.41 16.48
C LYS A 274 1.55 14.48 17.06
N LEU A 275 1.89 13.41 16.33
CA LEU A 275 2.85 12.39 16.76
C LEU A 275 4.28 12.71 16.29
N ASP A 276 4.47 13.73 15.46
CA ASP A 276 5.71 14.06 14.75
C ASP A 276 6.30 12.87 13.99
N LEU A 277 5.45 12.14 13.25
CA LEU A 277 5.79 10.96 12.47
C LEU A 277 5.66 11.23 10.97
N PRO A 278 6.40 10.48 10.11
CA PRO A 278 6.19 10.48 8.68
C PRO A 278 4.82 9.91 8.30
N LEU A 279 4.26 10.41 7.18
CA LEU A 279 3.04 9.92 6.56
C LEU A 279 3.35 9.36 5.17
N TYR A 280 2.84 8.18 4.88
CA TYR A 280 3.07 7.44 3.65
C TYR A 280 1.74 6.98 3.05
N CYS A 281 1.50 7.24 1.77
CA CYS A 281 0.43 6.62 1.02
C CYS A 281 0.99 5.37 0.35
N GLY A 282 0.81 4.20 1.00
CA GLY A 282 1.42 2.93 0.59
C GLY A 282 0.87 2.39 -0.72
N GLU A 283 -0.37 2.75 -1.06
CA GLU A 283 -1.00 2.42 -2.33
C GLU A 283 -1.91 3.54 -2.83
N TYR A 284 -1.83 3.85 -4.11
CA TYR A 284 -2.77 4.70 -4.84
C TYR A 284 -2.70 4.40 -6.33
N GLY A 285 -3.79 4.57 -7.05
CA GLY A 285 -3.79 4.26 -8.47
C GLY A 285 -5.18 4.32 -9.10
N VAL A 286 -5.23 4.11 -10.41
CA VAL A 286 -6.45 4.07 -11.21
C VAL A 286 -6.41 2.82 -12.08
N ILE A 287 -7.54 2.12 -12.17
CA ILE A 287 -7.67 0.89 -12.97
C ILE A 287 -7.56 1.17 -14.47
N ASP A 288 -7.06 0.22 -15.24
CA ASP A 288 -6.93 0.28 -16.71
C ASP A 288 -8.26 0.34 -17.49
N GLN A 289 -9.39 0.22 -16.76
CA GLN A 289 -10.74 0.38 -17.33
C GLN A 289 -11.21 1.85 -17.35
N ALA A 290 -10.48 2.76 -16.71
CA ALA A 290 -10.73 4.20 -16.76
C ALA A 290 -10.14 4.81 -18.03
N ASP A 291 -10.70 5.93 -18.49
CA ASP A 291 -10.10 6.65 -19.60
C ASP A 291 -8.78 7.32 -19.22
N THR A 292 -7.84 7.39 -20.16
CA THR A 292 -6.47 7.88 -19.88
C THR A 292 -6.42 9.36 -19.54
N GLU A 293 -7.31 10.20 -20.07
CA GLU A 293 -7.39 11.61 -19.73
C GLU A 293 -7.86 11.80 -18.27
N GLY A 294 -8.91 11.10 -17.88
CA GLY A 294 -9.41 11.09 -16.50
C GLY A 294 -8.36 10.55 -15.53
N THR A 295 -7.67 9.48 -15.93
CA THR A 295 -6.57 8.90 -15.15
C THR A 295 -5.47 9.94 -14.90
N LEU A 296 -4.99 10.64 -15.94
CA LEU A 296 -3.96 11.66 -15.80
C LEU A 296 -4.40 12.83 -14.92
N ASN A 297 -5.65 13.25 -15.05
CA ASN A 297 -6.23 14.31 -14.21
C ASN A 297 -6.31 13.88 -12.74
N TRP A 298 -6.69 12.61 -12.47
CA TRP A 298 -6.70 12.07 -11.10
C TRP A 298 -5.29 12.09 -10.48
N PHE A 299 -4.30 11.62 -11.22
CA PHE A 299 -2.89 11.64 -10.76
C PHE A 299 -2.38 13.07 -10.54
N ARG A 300 -2.76 14.05 -11.37
CA ARG A 300 -2.38 15.46 -11.15
C ARG A 300 -2.95 16.00 -9.84
N LEU A 301 -4.24 15.77 -9.58
CA LEU A 301 -4.90 16.33 -8.40
C LEU A 301 -4.40 15.70 -7.09
N ILE A 302 -4.15 14.38 -7.07
CA ILE A 302 -3.62 13.71 -5.89
C ILE A 302 -2.13 14.08 -5.67
N HIS A 303 -1.36 14.20 -6.76
CA HIS A 303 0.04 14.66 -6.72
C HIS A 303 0.16 16.03 -6.06
N GLU A 304 -0.68 17.00 -6.44
CA GLU A 304 -0.71 18.34 -5.82
C GLU A 304 -0.93 18.27 -4.31
N ALA A 305 -1.78 17.36 -3.83
CA ALA A 305 -2.01 17.16 -2.40
C ALA A 305 -0.80 16.54 -1.70
N PHE A 306 -0.17 15.53 -2.32
CA PHE A 306 1.05 14.90 -1.79
C PHE A 306 2.20 15.91 -1.68
N GLU A 307 2.48 16.66 -2.74
CA GLU A 307 3.56 17.66 -2.74
C GLU A 307 3.30 18.78 -1.72
N LYS A 308 2.05 19.26 -1.62
CA LYS A 308 1.66 20.31 -0.68
C LYS A 308 1.93 19.95 0.78
N HIS A 309 1.78 18.68 1.14
CA HIS A 309 1.88 18.21 2.52
C HIS A 309 3.09 17.29 2.75
N HIS A 310 3.97 17.14 1.76
CA HIS A 310 5.16 16.27 1.83
C HIS A 310 4.82 14.83 2.22
N ILE A 311 3.72 14.30 1.65
CA ILE A 311 3.30 12.90 1.88
C ILE A 311 4.10 12.00 0.95
N ALA A 312 4.83 11.06 1.52
CA ALA A 312 5.51 10.00 0.78
C ALA A 312 4.49 9.00 0.19
N ARG A 313 4.83 8.34 -0.94
CA ARG A 313 3.85 7.47 -1.62
C ARG A 313 4.49 6.38 -2.45
N ALA A 314 3.74 5.28 -2.70
CA ALA A 314 4.04 4.29 -3.72
C ALA A 314 2.81 4.02 -4.58
N VAL A 315 2.97 4.09 -5.91
CA VAL A 315 1.87 3.85 -6.85
C VAL A 315 1.62 2.35 -7.01
N TRP A 316 0.37 1.96 -6.92
CA TRP A 316 -0.09 0.61 -7.26
C TRP A 316 -0.48 0.58 -8.75
N SER A 317 0.20 -0.12 -9.66
CA SER A 317 1.38 -0.96 -9.46
C SER A 317 2.33 -0.81 -10.67
N TYR A 318 3.50 -1.45 -10.62
CA TYR A 318 4.49 -1.36 -11.70
C TYR A 318 3.98 -1.93 -13.02
N LYS A 319 3.46 -3.16 -13.01
CA LYS A 319 2.88 -3.83 -14.19
C LYS A 319 1.80 -4.81 -13.80
N GLU A 320 0.88 -5.09 -14.72
CA GLU A 320 -0.28 -5.97 -14.54
C GLU A 320 -1.17 -5.54 -13.36
N MET A 321 -1.87 -6.47 -12.72
CA MET A 321 -2.75 -6.20 -11.56
C MET A 321 -3.87 -5.19 -11.85
N ASP A 322 -4.28 -5.04 -13.11
CA ASP A 322 -5.27 -4.07 -13.62
C ASP A 322 -4.90 -2.58 -13.41
N PHE A 323 -3.75 -2.29 -12.77
CA PHE A 323 -3.24 -0.96 -12.46
C PHE A 323 -1.82 -0.71 -12.95
N GLY A 324 -1.24 -1.62 -13.74
CA GLY A 324 0.16 -1.58 -14.13
C GLY A 324 0.53 -0.36 -14.98
N ILE A 325 1.21 0.63 -14.40
CA ILE A 325 1.54 1.89 -15.08
C ILE A 325 2.44 1.72 -16.30
N THR A 326 3.12 0.59 -16.44
CA THR A 326 3.93 0.25 -17.61
C THR A 326 3.17 -0.53 -18.67
N ASP A 327 1.90 -0.82 -18.46
CA ASP A 327 1.06 -1.58 -19.38
C ASP A 327 0.60 -0.74 -20.57
N THR A 328 0.20 -1.40 -21.64
CA THR A 328 -0.14 -0.77 -22.92
C THR A 328 -1.25 0.30 -22.79
N HIS A 329 -2.18 0.12 -21.85
CA HIS A 329 -3.26 1.07 -21.59
C HIS A 329 -2.73 2.47 -21.27
N TYR A 330 -1.68 2.57 -20.45
CA TYR A 330 -1.11 3.85 -20.03
C TYR A 330 -0.08 4.44 -21.00
N ALA A 331 0.31 3.71 -22.04
CA ALA A 331 1.33 4.17 -22.99
C ALA A 331 1.06 5.58 -23.56
N PRO A 332 -0.20 6.00 -23.87
CA PRO A 332 -0.46 7.35 -24.38
C PRO A 332 -0.14 8.48 -23.40
N ILE A 333 -0.14 8.21 -22.09
CA ILE A 333 0.06 9.20 -21.03
C ILE A 333 1.32 8.94 -20.19
N TYR A 334 2.10 7.92 -20.54
CA TYR A 334 3.20 7.41 -19.71
C TYR A 334 4.21 8.49 -19.30
N ASP A 335 4.69 9.29 -20.25
CA ASP A 335 5.72 10.31 -19.98
C ASP A 335 5.23 11.45 -19.07
N GLU A 336 3.93 11.73 -19.08
CA GLU A 336 3.33 12.69 -18.18
C GLU A 336 3.03 12.06 -16.82
N LEU A 337 2.54 10.83 -16.82
CA LEU A 337 2.20 10.07 -15.60
C LEU A 337 3.44 9.89 -14.70
N ILE A 338 4.57 9.46 -15.26
CA ILE A 338 5.81 9.26 -14.50
C ILE A 338 6.26 10.52 -13.75
N LYS A 339 6.00 11.71 -14.29
CA LYS A 339 6.36 12.98 -13.62
C LYS A 339 5.49 13.30 -12.41
N LEU A 340 4.34 12.66 -12.29
CA LEU A 340 3.36 12.85 -11.21
C LEU A 340 3.51 11.82 -10.07
N LEU A 341 4.33 10.78 -10.23
CA LEU A 341 4.59 9.75 -9.22
C LEU A 341 5.47 10.21 -8.05
#